data_071b0d7f2e8d16cdac475231f44bfcee
#
_entry.id   071b0d7f2e8d16cdac475231f44bfcee
#
_cell.length_a   1.000
_cell.length_b   1.000
_cell.length_c   1.000
_cell.angle_alpha   90.00
_cell.angle_beta   90.00
_cell.angle_gamma   90.00
#
_symmetry.space_group_name_H-M   'P 1'
#
loop_
_entity.id
_entity.type
_entity.pdbx_description
1 polymer ?
#
loop_
_entity_poly.entity_id
_entity_poly.type
_entity_poly.pdbx_seq_one_letter_code
_entity_poly.pdbx_strand_id
1 'polypeptide(L)'
;MQILDKINKENISDAFALSMTKFFRFTADTFFAKRYGHRAVVLETVAGVPGMVAGVWMHFKSLRAMKAGYGEQIREMLAEAENERMHLMFFIEIAKPNIFERLLVTSAQIVFGLFYLFMYVFFTRTAHRMIGYFEDEAVKSYTEYLELVESGKVTNIDAPDLCLLYTSPSPRDP
;
A
#
# COMPACT_ATOMS: atom_id res chain seq x y z
N MET A 1 -12.26 -6.02 13.34
CA MET A 1 -11.05 -6.20 14.13
C MET A 1 -10.75 -7.65 14.57
N GLN A 2 -11.58 -8.65 14.28
CA GLN A 2 -11.36 -10.07 14.71
C GLN A 2 -10.98 -11.03 13.57
N ILE A 3 -10.90 -10.59 12.34
CA ILE A 3 -10.57 -11.48 11.19
C ILE A 3 -9.06 -11.69 11.03
N LEU A 4 -8.25 -10.77 11.50
CA LEU A 4 -6.79 -10.78 11.31
C LEU A 4 -6.01 -11.54 12.39
N ASP A 5 -6.61 -11.83 13.55
CA ASP A 5 -5.96 -12.62 14.61
C ASP A 5 -5.81 -14.12 14.28
N LYS A 6 -6.39 -14.59 13.18
CA LYS A 6 -6.32 -15.98 12.71
C LYS A 6 -5.18 -16.27 11.74
N ILE A 7 -4.24 -15.35 11.56
CA ILE A 7 -3.07 -15.62 10.75
C ILE A 7 -2.11 -16.50 11.55
N ASN A 8 -2.20 -17.79 11.29
CA ASN A 8 -1.32 -18.79 11.93
C ASN A 8 0.15 -18.49 11.60
N LYS A 9 0.92 -18.04 12.60
CA LYS A 9 2.33 -17.63 12.49
C LYS A 9 3.30 -18.81 12.41
N GLU A 10 2.80 -20.01 12.26
CA GLU A 10 3.58 -21.25 12.41
C GLU A 10 4.45 -21.61 11.18
N ASN A 11 4.44 -20.78 10.11
CA ASN A 11 5.16 -21.11 8.90
C ASN A 11 6.34 -20.14 8.68
N ILE A 12 7.47 -20.63 8.20
CA ILE A 12 8.68 -19.86 7.85
C ILE A 12 8.33 -18.71 6.88
N SER A 13 7.41 -18.95 5.94
CA SER A 13 6.88 -17.93 5.01
C SER A 13 6.23 -16.76 5.75
N ASP A 14 5.43 -17.03 6.77
CA ASP A 14 4.78 -16.02 7.59
C ASP A 14 5.79 -15.24 8.44
N ALA A 15 6.73 -15.94 9.06
CA ALA A 15 7.77 -15.32 9.86
C ALA A 15 8.63 -14.37 9.01
N PHE A 16 8.95 -14.78 7.78
CA PHE A 16 9.69 -13.94 6.84
C PHE A 16 8.87 -12.71 6.43
N ALA A 17 7.61 -12.90 6.00
CA ALA A 17 6.72 -11.81 5.60
C ALA A 17 6.56 -10.77 6.72
N LEU A 18 6.29 -11.22 7.95
CA LEU A 18 6.18 -10.36 9.12
C LEU A 18 7.49 -9.62 9.45
N SER A 19 8.63 -10.31 9.34
CA SER A 19 9.94 -9.71 9.61
C SER A 19 10.27 -8.62 8.61
N MET A 20 9.98 -8.84 7.32
CA MET A 20 10.15 -7.86 6.26
C MET A 20 9.23 -6.64 6.48
N THR A 21 7.97 -6.87 6.83
CA THR A 21 7.03 -5.78 7.16
C THR A 21 7.56 -4.93 8.31
N LYS A 22 8.00 -5.55 9.41
CA LYS A 22 8.57 -4.84 10.55
C LYS A 22 9.84 -4.06 10.19
N PHE A 23 10.67 -4.62 9.33
CA PHE A 23 11.87 -3.94 8.83
C PHE A 23 11.52 -2.69 8.03
N PHE A 24 10.57 -2.79 7.10
CA PHE A 24 10.12 -1.63 6.32
C PHE A 24 9.45 -0.57 7.22
N ARG A 25 8.61 -1.00 8.17
CA ARG A 25 8.02 -0.09 9.15
C ARG A 25 9.09 0.63 9.97
N PHE A 26 10.03 -0.10 10.53
CA PHE A 26 11.13 0.49 11.31
C PHE A 26 11.93 1.51 10.51
N THR A 27 12.20 1.21 9.24
CA THR A 27 12.90 2.11 8.32
C THR A 27 12.09 3.39 8.09
N ALA A 28 10.79 3.27 7.82
CA ALA A 28 9.90 4.40 7.63
C ALA A 28 9.77 5.25 8.92
N ASP A 29 9.61 4.63 10.07
CA ASP A 29 9.50 5.32 11.36
C ASP A 29 10.81 6.04 11.73
N THR A 30 11.96 5.47 11.41
CA THR A 30 13.28 6.09 11.65
C THR A 30 13.52 7.29 10.74
N PHE A 31 13.16 7.17 9.46
CA PHE A 31 13.40 8.22 8.46
C PHE A 31 12.45 9.41 8.61
N PHE A 32 11.18 9.15 8.86
CA PHE A 32 10.15 10.19 8.86
C PHE A 32 9.71 10.64 10.25
N ALA A 33 10.04 9.88 11.29
CA ALA A 33 9.70 10.18 12.69
C ALA A 33 8.24 10.72 12.83
N LYS A 34 8.10 11.97 13.28
CA LYS A 34 6.79 12.63 13.50
C LYS A 34 6.22 13.33 12.24
N ARG A 35 6.85 13.19 11.08
CA ARG A 35 6.40 13.80 9.81
C ARG A 35 5.37 12.90 9.13
N TYR A 36 4.20 12.76 9.74
CA TYR A 36 3.16 11.79 9.31
C TYR A 36 2.78 11.90 7.84
N GLY A 37 2.53 13.10 7.30
CA GLY A 37 2.16 13.29 5.90
C GLY A 37 3.24 12.84 4.91
N HIS A 38 4.51 13.17 5.17
CA HIS A 38 5.64 12.74 4.32
C HIS A 38 5.88 11.23 4.42
N ARG A 39 5.69 10.65 5.61
CA ARG A 39 5.73 9.20 5.81
C ARG A 39 4.63 8.52 5.00
N ALA A 40 3.41 9.03 5.04
CA ALA A 40 2.29 8.51 4.27
C ALA A 40 2.57 8.54 2.76
N VAL A 41 3.14 9.62 2.21
CA VAL A 41 3.53 9.68 0.78
C VAL A 41 4.42 8.50 0.37
N VAL A 42 5.39 8.11 1.20
CA VAL A 42 6.27 6.96 0.89
C VAL A 42 5.54 5.64 1.06
N LEU A 43 4.74 5.50 2.11
CA LEU A 43 4.00 4.25 2.38
C LEU A 43 2.97 3.97 1.29
N GLU A 44 2.14 4.94 0.90
CA GLU A 44 1.16 4.79 -0.17
C GLU A 44 1.82 4.52 -1.54
N THR A 45 3.00 5.14 -1.78
CA THR A 45 3.80 4.85 -2.96
C THR A 45 4.20 3.39 -3.04
N VAL A 46 4.60 2.80 -1.91
CA VAL A 46 4.99 1.39 -1.81
C VAL A 46 3.75 0.50 -1.84
N ALA A 47 2.65 0.90 -1.20
CA ALA A 47 1.40 0.16 -1.16
C ALA A 47 0.76 -0.05 -2.55
N GLY A 48 0.86 0.93 -3.44
CA GLY A 48 0.36 0.79 -4.81
C GLY A 48 1.13 -0.19 -5.70
N VAL A 49 2.37 -0.55 -5.33
CA VAL A 49 3.23 -1.41 -6.15
C VAL A 49 2.72 -2.86 -6.27
N PRO A 50 2.28 -3.53 -5.20
CA PRO A 50 1.84 -4.93 -5.27
C PRO A 50 0.71 -5.18 -6.26
N GLY A 51 -0.32 -4.35 -6.25
CA GLY A 51 -1.44 -4.46 -7.18
C GLY A 51 -1.00 -4.29 -8.63
N MET A 52 -0.12 -3.32 -8.92
CA MET A 52 0.44 -3.12 -10.26
C MET A 52 1.28 -4.32 -10.72
N VAL A 53 2.20 -4.79 -9.89
CA VAL A 53 3.08 -5.93 -10.22
C VAL A 53 2.28 -7.20 -10.44
N ALA A 54 1.35 -7.51 -9.55
CA ALA A 54 0.50 -8.68 -9.65
C ALA A 54 -0.45 -8.59 -10.86
N GLY A 55 -1.06 -7.43 -11.11
CA GLY A 55 -1.90 -7.18 -12.27
C GLY A 55 -1.16 -7.38 -13.58
N VAL A 56 0.02 -6.79 -13.74
CA VAL A 56 0.87 -6.98 -14.94
C VAL A 56 1.29 -8.43 -15.11
N TRP A 57 1.73 -9.10 -14.04
CA TRP A 57 2.10 -10.51 -14.10
C TRP A 57 0.94 -11.41 -14.54
N MET A 58 -0.25 -11.18 -13.98
CA MET A 58 -1.46 -11.93 -14.33
C MET A 58 -1.90 -11.65 -15.78
N HIS A 59 -1.74 -10.43 -16.29
CA HIS A 59 -1.94 -10.14 -17.70
C HIS A 59 -1.03 -10.99 -18.60
N PHE A 60 0.28 -11.01 -18.34
CA PHE A 60 1.21 -11.83 -19.11
C PHE A 60 0.90 -13.33 -18.99
N LYS A 61 0.47 -13.79 -17.83
CA LYS A 61 0.05 -15.18 -17.63
C LYS A 61 -1.19 -15.51 -18.46
N SER A 62 -2.18 -14.64 -18.50
CA SER A 62 -3.39 -14.78 -19.31
C SER A 62 -3.07 -14.85 -20.80
N LEU A 63 -2.23 -13.93 -21.30
CA LEU A 63 -1.81 -13.90 -22.70
C LEU A 63 -1.06 -15.17 -23.10
N ARG A 64 -0.14 -15.65 -22.28
CA ARG A 64 0.60 -16.89 -22.54
C ARG A 64 -0.29 -18.12 -22.49
N ALA A 65 -1.23 -18.17 -21.57
CA ALA A 65 -2.16 -19.28 -21.42
C ALA A 65 -3.23 -19.31 -22.52
N MET A 66 -3.48 -18.19 -23.19
CA MET A 66 -4.57 -18.02 -24.17
C MET A 66 -5.92 -18.53 -23.64
N LYS A 67 -6.20 -18.31 -22.36
CA LYS A 67 -7.41 -18.77 -21.66
C LYS A 67 -8.16 -17.60 -21.04
N ALA A 68 -9.49 -17.65 -21.11
CA ALA A 68 -10.36 -16.80 -20.30
C ALA A 68 -10.26 -17.18 -18.82
N GLY A 69 -10.71 -16.29 -17.91
CA GLY A 69 -10.84 -16.58 -16.47
C GLY A 69 -9.88 -15.79 -15.57
N TYR A 70 -8.95 -15.03 -16.12
CA TYR A 70 -8.04 -14.18 -15.31
C TYR A 70 -8.56 -12.75 -15.08
N GLY A 71 -9.64 -12.37 -15.77
CA GLY A 71 -10.08 -10.97 -15.84
C GLY A 71 -10.53 -10.39 -14.50
N GLU A 72 -11.17 -11.19 -13.64
CA GLU A 72 -11.60 -10.76 -12.31
C GLU A 72 -10.40 -10.42 -11.43
N GLN A 73 -9.45 -11.35 -11.28
CA GLN A 73 -8.23 -11.12 -10.50
C GLN A 73 -7.42 -9.92 -10.99
N ILE A 74 -7.32 -9.74 -12.32
CA ILE A 74 -6.61 -8.59 -12.89
C ILE A 74 -7.31 -7.28 -12.50
N ARG A 75 -8.65 -7.24 -12.58
CA ARG A 75 -9.42 -6.04 -12.20
C ARG A 75 -9.30 -5.72 -10.72
N GLU A 76 -9.36 -6.73 -9.84
CA GLU A 76 -9.19 -6.55 -8.40
C GLU A 76 -7.82 -5.95 -8.07
N MET A 77 -6.75 -6.52 -8.62
CA MET A 77 -5.39 -6.04 -8.38
C MET A 77 -5.15 -4.62 -8.91
N LEU A 78 -5.72 -4.29 -10.07
CA LEU A 78 -5.61 -2.94 -10.61
C LEU A 78 -6.48 -1.93 -9.84
N ALA A 79 -7.65 -2.36 -9.34
CA ALA A 79 -8.49 -1.52 -8.50
C ALA A 79 -7.81 -1.22 -7.15
N GLU A 80 -7.15 -2.21 -6.55
CA GLU A 80 -6.33 -2.02 -5.35
C GLU A 80 -5.19 -1.02 -5.61
N ALA A 81 -4.42 -1.20 -6.69
CA ALA A 81 -3.36 -0.27 -7.06
C ALA A 81 -3.87 1.16 -7.31
N GLU A 82 -5.06 1.31 -7.91
CA GLU A 82 -5.68 2.62 -8.14
C GLU A 82 -6.15 3.26 -6.83
N ASN A 83 -6.67 2.47 -5.90
CA ASN A 83 -7.05 2.95 -4.57
C ASN A 83 -5.84 3.52 -3.82
N GLU A 84 -4.71 2.79 -3.80
CA GLU A 84 -3.48 3.25 -3.17
C GLU A 84 -2.90 4.51 -3.86
N ARG A 85 -3.00 4.56 -5.20
CA ARG A 85 -2.61 5.75 -5.95
C ARG A 85 -3.45 6.97 -5.54
N MET A 86 -4.71 6.80 -5.25
CA MET A 86 -5.58 7.90 -4.80
C MET A 86 -5.20 8.38 -3.40
N HIS A 87 -4.95 7.47 -2.46
CA HIS A 87 -4.41 7.83 -1.14
C HIS A 87 -3.11 8.62 -1.28
N LEU A 88 -2.21 8.16 -2.14
CA LEU A 88 -0.96 8.86 -2.43
C LEU A 88 -1.20 10.30 -2.92
N MET A 89 -2.15 10.51 -3.84
CA MET A 89 -2.47 11.85 -4.35
C MET A 89 -2.96 12.78 -3.24
N PHE A 90 -3.78 12.29 -2.31
CA PHE A 90 -4.23 13.06 -1.15
C PHE A 90 -3.05 13.48 -0.27
N PHE A 91 -2.15 12.57 0.04
CA PHE A 91 -0.99 12.88 0.87
C PHE A 91 0.03 13.76 0.17
N ILE A 92 0.18 13.69 -1.15
CA ILE A 92 1.01 14.62 -1.92
C ILE A 92 0.47 16.04 -1.83
N GLU A 93 -0.84 16.22 -1.93
CA GLU A 93 -1.48 17.54 -1.82
C GLU A 93 -1.30 18.15 -0.43
N ILE A 94 -1.41 17.34 0.62
CA ILE A 94 -1.24 17.76 2.01
C ILE A 94 0.24 18.02 2.36
N ALA A 95 1.12 17.07 2.03
CA ALA A 95 2.53 17.10 2.46
C ALA A 95 3.42 17.96 1.57
N LYS A 96 3.04 18.19 0.31
CA LYS A 96 3.80 18.95 -0.70
C LYS A 96 5.29 18.56 -0.73
N PRO A 97 5.61 17.28 -1.06
CA PRO A 97 6.95 16.74 -0.96
C PRO A 97 7.94 17.51 -1.84
N ASN A 98 9.13 17.76 -1.31
CA ASN A 98 10.20 18.42 -2.02
C ASN A 98 10.88 17.47 -3.04
N ILE A 99 11.83 17.99 -3.84
CA ILE A 99 12.48 17.21 -4.91
C ILE A 99 13.26 15.99 -4.37
N PHE A 100 13.88 16.09 -3.21
CA PHE A 100 14.60 14.97 -2.61
C PHE A 100 13.64 13.86 -2.15
N GLU A 101 12.50 14.23 -1.56
CA GLU A 101 11.46 13.29 -1.18
C GLU A 101 10.85 12.62 -2.40
N ARG A 102 10.65 13.34 -3.51
CA ARG A 102 10.20 12.75 -4.79
C ARG A 102 11.20 11.74 -5.36
N LEU A 103 12.50 12.05 -5.30
CA LEU A 103 13.54 11.11 -5.71
C LEU A 103 13.59 9.88 -4.81
N LEU A 104 13.43 10.05 -3.50
CA LEU A 104 13.33 8.95 -2.54
C LEU A 104 12.12 8.06 -2.85
N VAL A 105 10.95 8.65 -3.08
CA VAL A 105 9.72 7.96 -3.47
C VAL A 105 9.93 7.14 -4.74
N THR A 106 10.49 7.75 -5.79
CA THR A 106 10.77 7.05 -7.06
C THR A 106 11.75 5.89 -6.85
N SER A 107 12.80 6.11 -6.06
CA SER A 107 13.77 5.05 -5.73
C SER A 107 13.11 3.92 -4.95
N ALA A 108 12.26 4.24 -3.97
CA ALA A 108 11.50 3.25 -3.20
C ALA A 108 10.57 2.43 -4.09
N GLN A 109 9.87 3.06 -5.03
CA GLN A 109 9.02 2.36 -6.00
C GLN A 109 9.82 1.35 -6.84
N ILE A 110 10.96 1.76 -7.38
CA ILE A 110 11.79 0.90 -8.23
C ILE A 110 12.33 -0.28 -7.42
N VAL A 111 12.96 0.00 -6.28
CA VAL A 111 13.58 -1.03 -5.43
C VAL A 111 12.52 -2.00 -4.91
N PHE A 112 11.44 -1.49 -4.37
CA PHE A 112 10.37 -2.32 -3.85
C PHE A 112 9.63 -3.06 -4.98
N GLY A 113 9.43 -2.43 -6.13
CA GLY A 113 8.81 -3.06 -7.30
C GLY A 113 9.60 -4.27 -7.80
N LEU A 114 10.92 -4.15 -7.92
CA LEU A 114 11.80 -5.27 -8.31
C LEU A 114 11.81 -6.37 -7.24
N PHE A 115 11.90 -5.99 -5.96
CA PHE A 115 11.83 -6.93 -4.85
C PHE A 115 10.48 -7.67 -4.83
N TYR A 116 9.37 -6.95 -4.94
CA TYR A 116 8.04 -7.54 -4.92
C TYR A 116 7.78 -8.42 -6.14
N LEU A 117 8.23 -8.01 -7.33
CA LEU A 117 8.16 -8.83 -8.53
C LEU A 117 8.89 -10.17 -8.32
N PHE A 118 10.10 -10.14 -7.79
CA PHE A 118 10.84 -11.35 -7.45
C PHE A 118 10.06 -12.23 -6.47
N MET A 119 9.56 -11.64 -5.39
CA MET A 119 8.76 -12.37 -4.39
C MET A 119 7.48 -12.93 -5.00
N TYR A 120 6.79 -12.17 -5.84
CA TYR A 120 5.55 -12.60 -6.47
C TYR A 120 5.73 -13.75 -7.46
N VAL A 121 6.82 -13.74 -8.22
CA VAL A 121 7.12 -14.80 -9.20
C VAL A 121 7.55 -16.11 -8.50
N PHE A 122 8.41 -16.03 -7.50
CA PHE A 122 9.02 -17.22 -6.90
C PHE A 122 8.37 -17.64 -5.59
N PHE A 123 7.75 -16.71 -4.85
CA PHE A 123 7.19 -16.93 -3.52
C PHE A 123 5.83 -16.24 -3.37
N THR A 124 4.92 -16.46 -4.32
CA THR A 124 3.61 -15.78 -4.42
C THR A 124 2.85 -15.75 -3.09
N ARG A 125 2.80 -16.90 -2.37
CA ARG A 125 2.12 -16.98 -1.08
C ARG A 125 2.73 -16.03 -0.04
N THR A 126 4.06 -15.97 0.03
CA THR A 126 4.78 -15.07 0.95
C THR A 126 4.55 -13.60 0.58
N ALA A 127 4.54 -13.29 -0.73
CA ALA A 127 4.24 -11.96 -1.23
C ALA A 127 2.85 -11.48 -0.79
N HIS A 128 1.80 -12.27 -0.99
CA HIS A 128 0.46 -11.95 -0.51
C HIS A 128 0.38 -11.79 1.00
N ARG A 129 1.05 -12.66 1.75
CA ARG A 129 1.10 -12.56 3.22
C ARG A 129 1.76 -11.28 3.69
N MET A 130 2.84 -10.85 3.01
CA MET A 130 3.53 -9.61 3.33
C MET A 130 2.61 -8.39 3.14
N ILE A 131 1.80 -8.37 2.08
CA ILE A 131 0.82 -7.29 1.87
C ILE A 131 -0.23 -7.28 2.99
N GLY A 132 -0.80 -8.43 3.35
CA GLY A 132 -1.72 -8.49 4.48
C GLY A 132 -1.12 -7.91 5.78
N TYR A 133 0.16 -8.14 6.05
CA TYR A 133 0.85 -7.51 7.18
C TYR A 133 1.10 -6.02 6.99
N PHE A 134 1.33 -5.55 5.76
CA PHE A 134 1.43 -4.11 5.48
C PHE A 134 0.12 -3.39 5.80
N GLU A 135 -1.01 -3.96 5.36
CA GLU A 135 -2.34 -3.41 5.66
C GLU A 135 -2.61 -3.36 7.16
N ASP A 136 -2.27 -4.42 7.90
CA ASP A 136 -2.37 -4.44 9.35
C ASP A 136 -1.59 -3.29 10.01
N GLU A 137 -0.37 -3.05 9.55
CA GLU A 137 0.48 -2.00 10.09
C GLU A 137 0.01 -0.60 9.65
N ALA A 138 -0.57 -0.48 8.44
CA ALA A 138 -1.20 0.74 7.96
C ALA A 138 -2.42 1.11 8.82
N VAL A 139 -3.32 0.16 9.07
CA VAL A 139 -4.50 0.36 9.94
C VAL A 139 -4.09 0.85 11.33
N LYS A 140 -3.07 0.23 11.95
CA LYS A 140 -2.56 0.69 13.26
C LYS A 140 -2.04 2.12 13.18
N SER A 141 -1.24 2.40 12.16
CA SER A 141 -0.61 3.71 11.97
C SER A 141 -1.63 4.84 11.77
N TYR A 142 -2.65 4.59 10.96
CA TYR A 142 -3.72 5.57 10.72
C TYR A 142 -4.66 5.71 11.92
N THR A 143 -4.92 4.65 12.66
CA THR A 143 -5.68 4.72 13.92
C THR A 143 -4.96 5.57 14.96
N GLU A 144 -3.65 5.34 15.16
CA GLU A 144 -2.82 6.17 16.04
C GLU A 144 -2.81 7.65 15.62
N TYR A 145 -2.75 7.92 14.32
CA TYR A 145 -2.81 9.28 13.78
C TYR A 145 -4.17 9.94 14.03
N LEU A 146 -5.27 9.20 13.80
CA LEU A 146 -6.63 9.68 14.07
C LEU A 146 -6.81 10.07 15.54
N GLU A 147 -6.35 9.24 16.47
CA GLU A 147 -6.38 9.54 17.90
C GLU A 147 -5.61 10.83 18.25
N LEU A 148 -4.49 11.10 17.56
CA LEU A 148 -3.75 12.35 17.75
C LEU A 148 -4.53 13.57 17.24
N VAL A 149 -5.24 13.43 16.13
CA VAL A 149 -6.11 14.48 15.58
C VAL A 149 -7.31 14.72 16.51
N GLU A 150 -8.01 13.68 16.92
CA GLU A 150 -9.18 13.77 17.81
C GLU A 150 -8.82 14.35 19.19
N SER A 151 -7.64 14.04 19.69
CA SER A 151 -7.14 14.61 20.97
C SER A 151 -6.61 16.04 20.84
N GLY A 152 -6.63 16.65 19.65
CA GLY A 152 -6.12 18.00 19.38
C GLY A 152 -4.59 18.14 19.42
N LYS A 153 -3.84 17.04 19.47
CA LYS A 153 -2.37 17.05 19.44
C LYS A 153 -1.81 17.33 18.04
N VAL A 154 -2.58 17.05 17.03
CA VAL A 154 -2.28 17.33 15.62
C VAL A 154 -3.45 18.11 15.06
N THR A 155 -3.15 19.17 14.30
CA THR A 155 -4.19 19.98 13.64
C THR A 155 -4.94 19.16 12.61
N ASN A 156 -6.27 19.15 12.67
CA ASN A 156 -7.10 18.62 11.62
C ASN A 156 -7.01 19.54 10.39
N ILE A 157 -6.64 19.00 9.27
CA ILE A 157 -6.50 19.72 8.00
C ILE A 157 -7.73 19.42 7.15
N ASP A 158 -8.28 20.45 6.52
CA ASP A 158 -9.40 20.27 5.59
C ASP A 158 -9.04 19.29 4.48
N ALA A 159 -10.00 18.44 4.11
CA ALA A 159 -9.80 17.49 3.03
C ALA A 159 -9.51 18.24 1.71
N PRO A 160 -8.47 17.85 0.95
CA PRO A 160 -8.24 18.42 -0.37
C PRO A 160 -9.45 18.25 -1.30
N ASP A 161 -9.66 19.20 -2.21
CA ASP A 161 -10.76 19.13 -3.21
C ASP A 161 -10.75 17.81 -3.99
N LEU A 162 -9.58 17.25 -4.20
CA LEU A 162 -9.39 15.95 -4.83
C LEU A 162 -10.14 14.82 -4.09
N CYS A 163 -10.23 14.87 -2.77
CA CYS A 163 -10.98 13.89 -1.97
C CYS A 163 -12.47 13.90 -2.33
N LEU A 164 -13.01 15.08 -2.58
CA LEU A 164 -14.44 15.24 -2.92
C LEU A 164 -14.78 14.63 -4.28
N LEU A 165 -13.84 14.66 -5.23
CA LEU A 165 -14.02 14.09 -6.56
C LEU A 165 -14.11 12.55 -6.53
N TYR A 166 -13.43 11.92 -5.59
CA TYR A 166 -13.35 10.46 -5.50
C TYR A 166 -14.28 9.84 -4.45
N THR A 167 -14.84 10.63 -3.58
CA THR A 167 -15.92 10.20 -2.67
C THR A 167 -17.31 10.37 -3.27
N SER A 168 -17.42 10.97 -4.44
CA SER A 168 -18.70 10.99 -5.19
C SER A 168 -19.09 9.56 -5.55
N PRO A 169 -20.38 9.19 -5.45
CA PRO A 169 -20.85 7.87 -5.83
C PRO A 169 -20.39 7.55 -7.25
N SER A 170 -19.69 6.44 -7.41
CA SER A 170 -19.32 5.96 -8.74
C SER A 170 -20.60 5.61 -9.50
N PRO A 171 -20.67 5.87 -10.82
CA PRO A 171 -21.78 5.35 -11.63
C PRO A 171 -21.92 3.83 -11.60
N ARG A 172 -20.99 3.14 -10.97
CA ARG A 172 -20.98 1.67 -10.79
C ARG A 172 -21.45 1.23 -9.38
N ASP A 173 -21.64 2.18 -8.48
CA ASP A 173 -22.23 1.87 -7.17
C ASP A 173 -23.74 1.72 -7.38
N PRO A 174 -24.35 0.58 -6.97
CA PRO A 174 -25.75 0.29 -7.15
C PRO A 174 -26.65 1.23 -6.34
#